data_9a1d9961da51647be76d381c9837e0ca
#
_entry.id   9a1d9961da51647be76d381c9837e0ca
#
_cell.length_a   1.000
_cell.length_b   1.000
_cell.length_c   1.000
_cell.angle_alpha   90.00
_cell.angle_beta   90.00
_cell.angle_gamma   90.00
#
_symmetry.space_group_name_H-M   'P 1'
#
loop_
_entity.id
_entity.type
_entity.pdbx_description
1 polymer ?
#
loop_
_entity_poly.entity_id
_entity_poly.type
_entity_poly.pdbx_seq_one_letter_code
_entity_poly.pdbx_strand_id
1 'polypeptide(L)'
;MSYGYRIENDKSAMVYSTDCEHTNEAHLKDYPFLDFIRNANLLVFDAPYTLSESIGNREHWGHSSNVMGVELAARAEVEKLAIFHHDPNATDENISEFCAYTRKFLTGSRHAVRESIPGIPGAPSPRGFPREVLFAYDGLTMEL
;
A
#
# COMPACT_ATOMS: atom_id res chain seq x y z
N MET A 1 7.93 11.53 -14.89
CA MET A 1 7.33 10.23 -15.28
C MET A 1 8.12 9.16 -14.56
N SER A 2 7.46 8.35 -13.73
CA SER A 2 8.06 7.21 -13.02
C SER A 2 7.65 5.90 -13.69
N TYR A 3 8.38 4.82 -13.43
CA TYR A 3 8.09 3.50 -13.95
C TYR A 3 7.93 2.51 -12.81
N GLY A 4 6.86 1.72 -12.87
CA GLY A 4 6.71 0.53 -12.04
C GLY A 4 7.09 -0.73 -12.81
N TYR A 5 7.51 -1.76 -12.09
CA TYR A 5 7.92 -3.04 -12.67
C TYR A 5 7.10 -4.17 -12.03
N ARG A 6 6.48 -5.00 -12.88
CA ARG A 6 5.87 -6.26 -12.47
C ARG A 6 6.77 -7.39 -12.95
N ILE A 7 7.26 -8.17 -12.00
CA ILE A 7 8.16 -9.31 -12.22
C ILE A 7 7.40 -10.54 -11.76
N GLU A 8 7.19 -11.49 -12.65
CA GLU A 8 6.41 -12.69 -12.34
C GLU A 8 6.98 -13.95 -13.00
N ASN A 9 6.69 -15.07 -12.37
CA ASN A 9 6.92 -16.39 -12.89
C ASN A 9 5.66 -17.25 -12.68
N ASP A 10 5.74 -18.56 -12.98
CA ASP A 10 4.57 -19.47 -12.87
C ASP A 10 3.98 -19.59 -11.46
N LYS A 11 4.65 -19.11 -10.42
CA LYS A 11 4.27 -19.32 -9.02
C LYS A 11 4.03 -18.03 -8.24
N SER A 12 4.72 -16.96 -8.59
CA SER A 12 4.70 -15.71 -7.81
C SER A 12 4.85 -14.48 -8.68
N ALA A 13 4.34 -13.37 -8.17
CA ALA A 13 4.44 -12.05 -8.78
C ALA A 13 4.87 -11.02 -7.73
N MET A 14 5.83 -10.17 -8.12
CA MET A 14 6.24 -9.01 -7.34
C MET A 14 6.01 -7.74 -8.17
N VAL A 15 5.53 -6.69 -7.52
CA VAL A 15 5.46 -5.36 -8.13
C VAL A 15 6.33 -4.41 -7.33
N TYR A 16 7.17 -3.66 -8.06
CA TYR A 16 7.95 -2.55 -7.54
C TYR A 16 7.39 -1.25 -8.13
N SER A 17 6.86 -0.39 -7.28
CA SER A 17 6.25 0.89 -7.65
C SER A 17 6.82 1.99 -6.77
N THR A 18 7.63 2.86 -7.37
CA THR A 18 8.33 3.96 -6.71
C THR A 18 8.01 5.30 -7.36
N ASP A 19 8.18 6.39 -6.61
CA ASP A 19 8.00 7.77 -7.07
C ASP A 19 6.62 7.96 -7.76
N CYS A 20 5.58 7.48 -7.10
CA CYS A 20 4.23 7.45 -7.64
C CYS A 20 3.22 8.05 -6.66
N GLU A 21 2.61 9.14 -7.05
CA GLU A 21 1.51 9.76 -6.32
C GLU A 21 0.17 9.24 -6.85
N HIS A 22 -0.61 8.67 -5.96
CA HIS A 22 -1.97 8.23 -6.23
C HIS A 22 -2.96 9.25 -5.67
N THR A 23 -3.68 9.91 -6.57
CA THR A 23 -4.63 10.98 -6.25
C THR A 23 -6.06 10.46 -6.11
N ASN A 24 -7.04 11.36 -6.12
CA ASN A 24 -8.46 11.05 -6.01
C ASN A 24 -8.97 10.01 -7.01
N GLU A 25 -8.35 9.88 -8.18
CA GLU A 25 -8.69 8.86 -9.18
C GLU A 25 -8.42 7.43 -8.68
N ALA A 26 -7.55 7.28 -7.70
CA ALA A 26 -7.25 5.99 -7.09
C ALA A 26 -8.47 5.30 -6.47
N HIS A 27 -9.53 6.05 -6.14
CA HIS A 27 -10.78 5.51 -5.60
C HIS A 27 -11.70 4.93 -6.69
N LEU A 28 -11.46 5.21 -7.97
CA LEU A 28 -12.25 4.67 -9.07
C LEU A 28 -12.12 3.14 -9.13
N LYS A 29 -13.24 2.48 -9.47
CA LYS A 29 -13.29 1.02 -9.53
C LYS A 29 -12.36 0.44 -10.61
N ASP A 30 -12.22 1.15 -11.71
CA ASP A 30 -11.43 0.82 -12.89
C ASP A 30 -10.07 1.53 -12.92
N TYR A 31 -9.53 1.87 -11.75
CA TYR A 31 -8.23 2.51 -11.65
C TYR A 31 -7.12 1.59 -12.20
N PRO A 32 -6.39 1.98 -13.27
CA PRO A 32 -5.51 1.07 -14.00
C PRO A 32 -4.40 0.45 -13.15
N PHE A 33 -3.95 1.15 -12.10
CA PHE A 33 -2.94 0.64 -11.18
C PHE A 33 -3.38 -0.63 -10.45
N LEU A 34 -4.70 -0.79 -10.20
CA LEU A 34 -5.22 -2.00 -9.56
C LEU A 34 -4.95 -3.26 -10.39
N ASP A 35 -5.11 -3.18 -11.73
CA ASP A 35 -4.81 -4.31 -12.60
C ASP A 35 -3.32 -4.63 -12.64
N PHE A 36 -2.48 -3.59 -12.60
CA PHE A 36 -1.03 -3.75 -12.57
C PHE A 36 -0.52 -4.48 -11.33
N ILE A 37 -1.13 -4.25 -10.16
CA ILE A 37 -0.73 -4.86 -8.89
C ILE A 37 -1.58 -6.09 -8.50
N ARG A 38 -2.59 -6.44 -9.28
CA ARG A 38 -3.57 -7.48 -8.96
C ARG A 38 -2.91 -8.82 -8.61
N ASN A 39 -3.33 -9.40 -7.47
CA ASN A 39 -2.87 -10.70 -6.96
C ASN A 39 -1.34 -10.83 -6.83
N ALA A 40 -0.62 -9.72 -6.67
CA ALA A 40 0.80 -9.80 -6.42
C ALA A 40 1.08 -10.42 -5.03
N ASN A 41 2.09 -11.30 -4.95
CA ASN A 41 2.55 -11.83 -3.68
C ASN A 41 3.28 -10.76 -2.86
N LEU A 42 3.90 -9.81 -3.54
CA LEU A 42 4.55 -8.66 -2.93
C LEU A 42 4.32 -7.40 -3.75
N LEU A 43 3.86 -6.35 -3.08
CA LEU A 43 3.90 -4.98 -3.60
C LEU A 43 4.92 -4.19 -2.77
N VAL A 44 5.98 -3.71 -3.42
CA VAL A 44 6.87 -2.68 -2.87
C VAL A 44 6.31 -1.33 -3.30
N PHE A 45 5.89 -0.52 -2.35
CA PHE A 45 5.09 0.67 -2.59
C PHE A 45 5.70 1.90 -1.91
N ASP A 46 5.81 2.97 -2.69
CA ASP A 46 6.28 4.28 -2.25
C ASP A 46 5.23 4.98 -1.40
N ALA A 47 5.49 5.09 -0.11
CA ALA A 47 4.58 5.77 0.81
C ALA A 47 5.32 6.40 2.00
N PRO A 48 6.07 7.50 1.80
CA PRO A 48 6.78 8.18 2.87
C PRO A 48 5.85 8.94 3.83
N TYR A 49 4.61 9.19 3.43
CA TYR A 49 3.72 10.12 4.12
C TYR A 49 2.58 9.43 4.86
N THR A 50 2.14 10.06 5.94
CA THR A 50 0.82 9.81 6.52
C THR A 50 -0.28 10.38 5.60
N LEU A 51 -1.53 9.97 5.80
CA LEU A 51 -2.64 10.50 5.02
C LEU A 51 -2.76 12.03 5.17
N SER A 52 -2.60 12.57 6.37
CA SER A 52 -2.70 14.02 6.62
C SER A 52 -1.60 14.82 5.93
N GLU A 53 -0.40 14.28 5.79
CA GLU A 53 0.69 14.92 5.07
C GLU A 53 0.45 14.90 3.56
N SER A 54 -0.02 13.77 3.02
CA SER A 54 -0.21 13.61 1.57
C SER A 54 -1.34 14.48 1.00
N ILE A 55 -2.40 14.76 1.77
CA ILE A 55 -3.50 15.64 1.36
C ILE A 55 -3.32 17.11 1.78
N GLY A 56 -2.27 17.40 2.52
CA GLY A 56 -1.97 18.73 3.05
C GLY A 56 -0.78 19.37 2.34
N ASN A 57 0.33 19.48 3.04
CA ASN A 57 1.50 20.21 2.58
C ASN A 57 2.45 19.41 1.67
N ARG A 58 2.14 18.14 1.38
CA ARG A 58 2.93 17.24 0.52
C ARG A 58 2.17 16.81 -0.74
N GLU A 59 0.99 17.39 -1.01
CA GLU A 59 0.26 17.18 -2.25
C GLU A 59 1.10 17.61 -3.46
N HIS A 60 1.09 16.80 -4.52
CA HIS A 60 1.88 17.00 -5.76
C HIS A 60 3.40 16.84 -5.58
N TRP A 61 3.87 16.21 -4.51
CA TRP A 61 5.29 15.91 -4.32
C TRP A 61 5.73 14.60 -4.99
N GLY A 62 4.80 13.89 -5.61
CA GLY A 62 5.09 12.68 -6.39
C GLY A 62 5.10 11.39 -5.57
N HIS A 63 4.61 11.40 -4.31
CA HIS A 63 4.61 10.28 -3.40
C HIS A 63 3.24 10.07 -2.75
N SER A 64 2.98 8.85 -2.32
CA SER A 64 1.70 8.47 -1.73
C SER A 64 1.74 8.35 -0.20
N SER A 65 0.58 8.08 0.40
CA SER A 65 0.47 7.79 1.82
C SER A 65 0.43 6.28 2.10
N ASN A 66 0.81 5.93 3.33
CA ASN A 66 0.69 4.58 3.85
C ASN A 66 -0.74 4.03 3.79
N VAL A 67 -1.74 4.88 4.05
CA VAL A 67 -3.17 4.53 3.98
C VAL A 67 -3.56 4.16 2.54
N MET A 68 -3.13 4.96 1.56
CA MET A 68 -3.35 4.69 0.14
C MET A 68 -2.73 3.35 -0.26
N GLY A 69 -1.50 3.07 0.19
CA GLY A 69 -0.84 1.79 -0.08
C GLY A 69 -1.63 0.59 0.45
N VAL A 70 -2.14 0.66 1.69
CA VAL A 70 -2.98 -0.39 2.28
C VAL A 70 -4.29 -0.56 1.52
N GLU A 71 -4.94 0.54 1.12
CA GLU A 71 -6.21 0.52 0.40
C GLU A 71 -6.08 -0.09 -1.00
N LEU A 72 -5.10 0.34 -1.77
CA LEU A 72 -4.84 -0.19 -3.12
C LEU A 72 -4.45 -1.67 -3.06
N ALA A 73 -3.57 -2.05 -2.13
CA ALA A 73 -3.17 -3.43 -1.93
C ALA A 73 -4.37 -4.33 -1.54
N ALA A 74 -5.27 -3.84 -0.69
CA ALA A 74 -6.48 -4.56 -0.31
C ALA A 74 -7.44 -4.76 -1.49
N ARG A 75 -7.65 -3.74 -2.30
CA ARG A 75 -8.55 -3.78 -3.46
C ARG A 75 -8.03 -4.68 -4.58
N ALA A 76 -6.71 -4.79 -4.71
CA ALA A 76 -6.06 -5.63 -5.70
C ALA A 76 -5.68 -7.03 -5.19
N GLU A 77 -6.08 -7.39 -3.96
CA GLU A 77 -5.81 -8.70 -3.34
C GLU A 77 -4.31 -9.03 -3.25
N VAL A 78 -3.49 -8.02 -2.96
CA VAL A 78 -2.05 -8.18 -2.75
C VAL A 78 -1.79 -8.95 -1.45
N GLU A 79 -0.87 -9.91 -1.47
CA GLU A 79 -0.59 -10.77 -0.30
C GLU A 79 0.24 -10.06 0.77
N LYS A 80 1.34 -9.41 0.37
CA LYS A 80 2.25 -8.67 1.26
C LYS A 80 2.49 -7.27 0.71
N LEU A 81 2.44 -6.27 1.58
CA LEU A 81 2.75 -4.88 1.25
C LEU A 81 4.05 -4.48 1.94
N ALA A 82 5.07 -4.11 1.18
CA ALA A 82 6.29 -3.50 1.69
C ALA A 82 6.28 -1.99 1.41
N ILE A 83 6.19 -1.20 2.48
CA ILE A 83 6.31 0.26 2.39
C ILE A 83 7.79 0.64 2.36
N PHE A 84 8.11 1.53 1.47
CA PHE A 84 9.45 1.94 1.11
C PHE A 84 9.51 3.47 0.94
N HIS A 85 10.69 4.04 0.81
CA HIS A 85 10.91 5.47 0.59
C HIS A 85 10.56 6.34 1.81
N HIS A 86 11.10 5.97 2.99
CA HIS A 86 10.91 6.78 4.19
C HIS A 86 11.46 8.20 4.03
N ASP A 87 10.81 9.19 4.66
CA ASP A 87 11.30 10.58 4.67
C ASP A 87 12.74 10.62 5.24
N PRO A 88 13.71 11.14 4.48
CA PRO A 88 15.10 11.17 4.93
C PRO A 88 15.36 12.03 6.19
N ASN A 89 14.39 12.86 6.57
CA ASN A 89 14.45 13.64 7.80
C ASN A 89 13.74 12.95 8.99
N ALA A 90 13.10 11.79 8.76
CA ALA A 90 12.44 11.06 9.83
C ALA A 90 13.46 10.44 10.80
N THR A 91 13.22 10.57 12.09
CA THR A 91 13.97 9.82 13.12
C THR A 91 13.50 8.38 13.20
N ASP A 92 14.27 7.49 13.84
CA ASP A 92 13.87 6.10 14.08
C ASP A 92 12.55 6.01 14.86
N GLU A 93 12.33 6.95 15.80
CA GLU A 93 11.07 7.06 16.51
C GLU A 93 9.91 7.40 15.58
N ASN A 94 10.06 8.39 14.68
CA ASN A 94 9.03 8.75 13.70
C ASN A 94 8.69 7.56 12.77
N ILE A 95 9.70 6.83 12.29
CA ILE A 95 9.51 5.65 11.47
C ILE A 95 8.77 4.56 12.27
N SER A 96 9.14 4.33 13.52
CA SER A 96 8.49 3.36 14.39
C SER A 96 7.01 3.68 14.64
N GLU A 97 6.69 4.94 14.91
CA GLU A 97 5.30 5.41 15.08
C GLU A 97 4.49 5.27 13.79
N PHE A 98 5.07 5.66 12.65
CA PHE A 98 4.48 5.50 11.33
C PHE A 98 4.17 4.02 11.02
N CYS A 99 5.11 3.12 11.33
CA CYS A 99 4.92 1.68 11.20
C CYS A 99 3.77 1.16 12.08
N ALA A 100 3.75 1.56 13.35
CA ALA A 100 2.72 1.16 14.29
C ALA A 100 1.33 1.65 13.85
N TYR A 101 1.23 2.90 13.40
CA TYR A 101 0.00 3.48 12.87
C TYR A 101 -0.52 2.71 11.65
N THR A 102 0.35 2.42 10.68
CA THR A 102 -0.03 1.70 9.46
C THR A 102 -0.55 0.28 9.77
N ARG A 103 0.11 -0.44 10.69
CA ARG A 103 -0.34 -1.77 11.13
C ARG A 103 -1.68 -1.71 11.86
N LYS A 104 -1.88 -0.69 12.67
CA LYS A 104 -3.16 -0.44 13.36
C LYS A 104 -4.27 -0.13 12.36
N PHE A 105 -3.99 0.70 11.36
CA PHE A 105 -4.93 0.99 10.27
C PHE A 105 -5.33 -0.28 9.50
N LEU A 106 -4.37 -1.10 9.09
CA LEU A 106 -4.64 -2.38 8.44
C LEU A 106 -5.54 -3.28 9.28
N THR A 107 -5.24 -3.40 10.57
CA THR A 107 -6.02 -4.26 11.49
C THR A 107 -7.44 -3.72 11.67
N GLY A 108 -7.60 -2.42 11.87
CA GLY A 108 -8.90 -1.76 12.00
C GLY A 108 -9.75 -1.90 10.74
N SER A 109 -9.16 -1.72 9.58
CA SER A 109 -9.84 -1.85 8.29
C SER A 109 -10.31 -3.28 8.04
N ARG A 110 -9.51 -4.30 8.38
CA ARG A 110 -9.91 -5.71 8.32
C ARG A 110 -11.13 -6.01 9.22
N HIS A 111 -11.17 -5.46 10.43
CA HIS A 111 -12.30 -5.61 11.34
C HIS A 111 -13.55 -4.92 10.79
N ALA A 112 -13.43 -3.68 10.36
CA ALA A 112 -14.54 -2.91 9.82
C ALA A 112 -15.21 -3.61 8.62
N VAL A 113 -14.43 -4.23 7.72
CA VAL A 113 -14.98 -4.98 6.59
C VAL A 113 -15.63 -6.29 7.02
N ARG A 114 -15.13 -6.96 8.06
CA ARG A 114 -15.79 -8.17 8.61
C ARG A 114 -17.14 -7.88 9.25
N GLU A 115 -17.30 -6.69 9.83
CA GLU A 115 -18.53 -6.25 10.49
C GLU A 115 -19.47 -5.50 9.55
N SER A 116 -19.00 -5.11 8.36
CA SER A 116 -19.83 -4.41 7.39
C SER A 116 -20.89 -5.31 6.80
N ILE A 117 -22.04 -4.70 6.51
CA ILE A 117 -23.23 -5.38 5.94
C ILE A 117 -22.82 -6.02 4.61
N PRO A 118 -23.11 -7.34 4.42
CA PRO A 118 -22.84 -8.00 3.14
C PRO A 118 -23.54 -7.28 1.99
N GLY A 119 -22.80 -6.94 0.95
CA GLY A 119 -23.37 -6.42 -0.30
C GLY A 119 -23.12 -4.94 -0.60
N ILE A 120 -22.24 -4.23 0.11
CA ILE A 120 -21.83 -2.88 -0.31
C ILE A 120 -20.94 -3.01 -1.57
N PRO A 121 -21.39 -2.50 -2.74
CA PRO A 121 -20.59 -2.55 -3.96
C PRO A 121 -19.27 -1.76 -3.79
N GLY A 122 -18.14 -2.40 -4.07
CA GLY A 122 -16.82 -1.77 -4.04
C GLY A 122 -16.08 -1.86 -2.71
N ALA A 123 -16.69 -2.38 -1.63
CA ALA A 123 -15.96 -2.68 -0.41
C ALA A 123 -14.96 -3.84 -0.66
N PRO A 124 -13.70 -3.72 -0.20
CA PRO A 124 -12.75 -4.81 -0.35
C PRO A 124 -13.24 -6.05 0.41
N SER A 125 -13.03 -7.23 -0.18
CA SER A 125 -13.28 -8.48 0.52
C SER A 125 -12.43 -8.56 1.80
N PRO A 126 -12.90 -9.17 2.90
CA PRO A 126 -12.05 -9.45 4.06
C PRO A 126 -10.80 -10.27 3.72
N ARG A 127 -10.83 -11.00 2.62
CA ARG A 127 -9.68 -11.75 2.06
C ARG A 127 -8.74 -10.88 1.25
N GLY A 128 -9.17 -9.69 0.81
CA GLY A 128 -8.39 -8.79 -0.05
C GLY A 128 -7.27 -8.03 0.68
N PHE A 129 -7.35 -7.87 2.00
CA PHE A 129 -6.30 -7.14 2.72
C PHE A 129 -4.98 -7.90 2.75
N PRO A 130 -3.83 -7.20 2.59
CA PRO A 130 -2.52 -7.80 2.74
C PRO A 130 -2.42 -8.61 4.04
N ARG A 131 -1.80 -9.77 4.01
CA ARG A 131 -1.55 -10.56 5.23
C ARG A 131 -0.58 -9.84 6.15
N GLU A 132 0.32 -9.07 5.58
CA GLU A 132 1.38 -8.39 6.30
C GLU A 132 1.70 -7.03 5.65
N VAL A 133 2.00 -6.04 6.49
CA VAL A 133 2.64 -4.78 6.08
C VAL A 133 4.04 -4.77 6.67
N LEU A 134 5.02 -4.70 5.78
CA LEU A 134 6.44 -4.62 6.04
C LEU A 134 6.93 -3.19 5.79
N PHE A 135 8.02 -2.83 6.42
CA PHE A 135 8.70 -1.57 6.18
C PHE A 135 10.11 -1.90 5.69
N ALA A 136 10.40 -1.47 4.46
CA ALA A 136 11.66 -1.81 3.83
C ALA A 136 12.83 -1.10 4.51
N TYR A 137 13.93 -1.80 4.67
CA TYR A 137 15.21 -1.31 5.16
C TYR A 137 16.34 -2.01 4.41
N ASP A 138 17.55 -1.43 4.46
CA ASP A 138 18.71 -1.99 3.78
C ASP A 138 19.06 -3.38 4.31
N GLY A 139 19.12 -4.35 3.41
CA GLY A 139 19.39 -5.75 3.75
C GLY A 139 18.16 -6.61 4.03
N LEU A 140 16.92 -6.06 3.96
CA LEU A 140 15.70 -6.86 4.05
C LEU A 140 15.66 -7.91 2.92
N THR A 141 15.53 -9.17 3.30
CA THR A 141 15.35 -10.28 2.36
C THR A 141 13.99 -10.92 2.58
N MET A 142 13.29 -11.23 1.49
CA MET A 142 11.95 -11.83 1.53
C MET A 142 11.86 -13.00 0.54
N GLU A 143 11.16 -14.04 0.96
CA GLU A 143 10.77 -15.14 0.08
C GLU A 143 9.32 -14.95 -0.41
N LEU A 144 9.08 -15.24 -1.69
CA LEU A 144 7.79 -15.09 -2.38
C LEU A 144 7.18 -16.43 -2.72
#